data_468879981abead4d5b915ae313eec99d
#
_entry.id   468879981abead4d5b915ae313eec99d
#
_cell.length_a   1.000
_cell.length_b   1.000
_cell.length_c   1.000
_cell.angle_alpha   90.00
_cell.angle_beta   90.00
_cell.angle_gamma   90.00
#
_symmetry.space_group_name_H-M   'P 1'
#
loop_
_entity.id
_entity.type
_entity.pdbx_description
1 polymer ?
#
loop_
_entity_poly.entity_id
_entity_poly.type
_entity_poly.pdbx_seq_one_letter_code
_entity_poly.pdbx_strand_id
1 'polypeptide(L)'
;MGVRAVYFWLEKDGSTADEWEDGFDGTEGDPATNPRFAVADGATEAYDSLRWVAQVVESFVGRTATGAFDAPSIRPDTMRQWFEAMQQRWVDKGPVEFANLFEERKFHEDGSFATLLGCELTGLDGPAPRWDAVALGDTVLFHVRDCRLYKHFPDLSVEDFGLSPDGVHTKPEALDQMMEQLTFDSGDIRVGDRLYLATDAFAHWMLGRVRRDERELWTTLGRLDHDQEFARLVTQHRAAGEMHNDDVTLARLQVVGPGDPEHLVVCL
;
A
#
# COMPACT_ATOMS: atom_id res chain seq x y z
N MET A 1 22.46 -6.06 -2.74
CA MET A 1 21.70 -4.86 -3.14
C MET A 1 20.98 -4.34 -1.93
N GLY A 2 20.54 -3.06 -1.95
CA GLY A 2 19.71 -2.48 -0.91
C GLY A 2 18.51 -1.77 -1.50
N VAL A 3 17.68 -1.19 -0.65
CA VAL A 3 16.49 -0.44 -1.03
C VAL A 3 16.45 0.90 -0.32
N ARG A 4 16.14 1.96 -1.05
CA ARG A 4 15.79 3.26 -0.50
C ARG A 4 14.30 3.46 -0.66
N ALA A 5 13.56 3.60 0.43
CA ALA A 5 12.13 3.87 0.42
C ALA A 5 11.86 5.33 0.80
N VAL A 6 10.95 5.96 0.07
CA VAL A 6 10.44 7.31 0.35
C VAL A 6 8.92 7.23 0.24
N TYR A 7 8.23 7.79 1.23
CA TYR A 7 6.77 7.83 1.26
C TYR A 7 6.28 9.26 1.18
N PHE A 8 5.24 9.47 0.39
CA PHE A 8 4.51 10.71 0.22
C PHE A 8 3.04 10.45 0.45
N TRP A 9 2.36 11.39 1.07
CA TRP A 9 0.93 11.33 1.27
C TRP A 9 0.32 12.73 1.29
N LEU A 10 -0.95 12.83 0.97
CA LEU A 10 -1.73 14.06 1.06
C LEU A 10 -3.20 13.71 1.23
N GLU A 11 -3.85 14.37 2.16
CA GLU A 11 -5.28 14.27 2.37
C GLU A 11 -6.09 14.84 1.19
N LYS A 12 -7.34 14.39 1.07
CA LYS A 12 -8.30 14.96 0.11
C LYS A 12 -8.60 16.42 0.43
N ASP A 13 -8.84 17.21 -0.62
CA ASP A 13 -9.17 18.63 -0.45
C ASP A 13 -10.44 18.79 0.40
N GLY A 14 -10.33 19.58 1.46
CA GLY A 14 -11.40 19.82 2.42
C GLY A 14 -11.32 18.99 3.70
N SER A 15 -10.41 18.03 3.77
CA SER A 15 -10.06 17.27 4.98
C SER A 15 -8.82 17.84 5.66
N THR A 16 -8.53 17.32 6.84
CA THR A 16 -7.32 17.59 7.61
C THR A 16 -6.43 16.35 7.61
N ALA A 17 -5.15 16.52 7.95
CA ALA A 17 -4.20 15.41 8.06
C ALA A 17 -4.65 14.28 9.00
N ASP A 18 -5.42 14.61 10.03
CA ASP A 18 -5.97 13.62 10.97
C ASP A 18 -7.15 12.81 10.38
N GLU A 19 -7.68 13.23 9.24
CA GLU A 19 -8.75 12.57 8.50
C GLU A 19 -8.23 11.80 7.28
N TRP A 20 -6.92 11.73 7.08
CA TRP A 20 -6.29 10.92 6.03
C TRP A 20 -6.42 9.45 6.36
N GLU A 21 -7.12 8.68 5.52
CA GLU A 21 -7.53 7.30 5.77
C GLU A 21 -6.67 6.24 5.06
N ASP A 22 -5.69 6.63 4.27
CA ASP A 22 -4.69 5.72 3.72
C ASP A 22 -3.69 5.28 4.79
N GLY A 23 -2.84 4.31 4.44
CA GLY A 23 -1.73 3.89 5.27
C GLY A 23 -0.57 3.31 4.50
N PHE A 24 0.59 3.41 5.08
CA PHE A 24 1.81 2.79 4.56
C PHE A 24 2.73 2.37 5.69
N ASP A 25 3.53 1.36 5.43
CA ASP A 25 4.65 1.00 6.30
C ASP A 25 5.73 0.24 5.53
N GLY A 26 6.94 0.14 6.12
CA GLY A 26 8.05 -0.60 5.56
C GLY A 26 9.05 -1.02 6.62
N THR A 27 9.74 -2.14 6.40
CA THR A 27 10.82 -2.58 7.27
C THR A 27 12.07 -1.76 7.02
N GLU A 28 12.66 -1.25 8.10
CA GLU A 28 14.05 -0.78 8.06
C GLU A 28 14.93 -2.01 7.92
N GLY A 29 15.88 -1.95 6.97
CA GLY A 29 16.67 -3.11 6.59
C GLY A 29 17.38 -3.80 7.76
N ASP A 30 16.85 -4.94 8.16
CA ASP A 30 17.61 -5.94 8.91
C ASP A 30 18.22 -6.90 7.88
N PRO A 31 19.56 -7.07 7.85
CA PRO A 31 20.18 -8.01 6.91
C PRO A 31 19.72 -9.45 7.04
N ALA A 32 19.05 -9.78 8.14
CA ALA A 32 18.51 -11.12 8.40
C ALA A 32 17.10 -11.36 7.86
N THR A 33 16.37 -10.31 7.48
CA THR A 33 14.99 -10.40 7.02
C THR A 33 14.80 -9.72 5.67
N ASN A 34 13.95 -10.29 4.83
CA ASN A 34 13.57 -9.67 3.58
C ASN A 34 12.82 -8.35 3.85
N PRO A 35 13.18 -7.24 3.19
CA PRO A 35 12.43 -6.00 3.30
C PRO A 35 10.99 -6.18 2.82
N ARG A 36 10.04 -5.69 3.62
CA ARG A 36 8.60 -5.68 3.31
C ARG A 36 8.07 -4.26 3.31
N PHE A 37 7.12 -4.01 2.44
CA PHE A 37 6.46 -2.74 2.26
C PHE A 37 4.97 -2.97 2.07
N ALA A 38 4.14 -2.11 2.65
CA ALA A 38 2.70 -2.18 2.50
C ALA A 38 2.11 -0.79 2.28
N VAL A 39 1.08 -0.73 1.44
CA VAL A 39 0.21 0.42 1.26
C VAL A 39 -1.23 -0.08 1.30
N ALA A 40 -2.10 0.67 1.93
CA ALA A 40 -3.51 0.36 2.08
C ALA A 40 -4.34 1.66 2.01
N ASP A 41 -5.54 1.55 1.49
CA ASP A 41 -6.53 2.61 1.42
C ASP A 41 -7.73 2.20 2.27
N GLY A 42 -8.13 3.05 3.21
CA GLY A 42 -9.19 2.79 4.16
C GLY A 42 -10.54 3.30 3.69
N ALA A 43 -11.58 2.51 3.89
CA ALA A 43 -12.93 2.90 3.51
C ALA A 43 -13.50 3.98 4.45
N THR A 44 -13.76 5.17 3.92
CA THR A 44 -14.27 6.34 4.67
C THR A 44 -15.56 6.07 5.46
N GLU A 45 -16.43 5.18 4.97
CA GLU A 45 -17.69 4.86 5.65
C GLU A 45 -17.57 3.74 6.71
N ALA A 46 -16.38 3.11 6.83
CA ALA A 46 -16.15 2.01 7.74
C ALA A 46 -16.01 2.47 9.22
N TYR A 47 -16.05 1.52 10.14
CA TYR A 47 -15.79 1.79 11.55
C TYR A 47 -14.28 1.87 11.79
N ASP A 48 -13.79 3.04 12.26
CA ASP A 48 -12.38 3.22 12.67
C ASP A 48 -11.38 2.73 11.59
N SER A 49 -11.60 3.20 10.33
CA SER A 49 -10.80 2.83 9.16
C SER A 49 -9.32 3.09 9.36
N LEU A 50 -8.95 4.24 9.94
CA LEU A 50 -7.57 4.59 10.26
C LEU A 50 -6.86 3.53 11.10
N ARG A 51 -7.51 3.06 12.16
CA ARG A 51 -6.96 2.02 13.03
C ARG A 51 -6.82 0.68 12.29
N TRP A 52 -7.79 0.36 11.42
CA TRP A 52 -7.72 -0.87 10.64
C TRP A 52 -6.58 -0.83 9.63
N VAL A 53 -6.48 0.25 8.86
CA VAL A 53 -5.39 0.50 7.91
C VAL A 53 -4.03 0.39 8.61
N ALA A 54 -3.84 1.09 9.73
CA ALA A 54 -2.61 1.01 10.50
C ALA A 54 -2.30 -0.44 10.92
N GLN A 55 -3.30 -1.18 11.41
CA GLN A 55 -3.12 -2.60 11.76
C GLN A 55 -2.72 -3.45 10.55
N VAL A 56 -3.31 -3.22 9.38
CA VAL A 56 -3.01 -3.95 8.14
C VAL A 56 -1.56 -3.72 7.74
N VAL A 57 -1.13 -2.47 7.55
CA VAL A 57 0.22 -2.16 7.05
C VAL A 57 1.32 -2.53 8.06
N GLU A 58 1.17 -2.17 9.35
CA GLU A 58 2.14 -2.47 10.39
C GLU A 58 2.32 -3.98 10.62
N SER A 59 1.21 -4.74 10.60
CA SER A 59 1.31 -6.19 10.82
C SER A 59 1.91 -6.91 9.61
N PHE A 60 1.63 -6.46 8.38
CA PHE A 60 2.23 -7.03 7.18
C PHE A 60 3.76 -6.90 7.19
N VAL A 61 4.28 -5.75 7.57
CA VAL A 61 5.73 -5.52 7.63
C VAL A 61 6.38 -6.09 8.91
N GLY A 62 5.61 -6.62 9.85
CA GLY A 62 6.14 -7.29 11.05
C GLY A 62 6.44 -6.35 12.22
N ARG A 63 5.98 -5.09 12.21
CA ARG A 63 6.20 -4.13 13.32
C ARG A 63 5.38 -4.40 14.57
N THR A 64 4.38 -5.23 14.49
CA THR A 64 3.50 -5.53 15.63
C THR A 64 3.97 -6.75 16.41
N ALA A 65 3.98 -6.68 17.74
CA ALA A 65 4.39 -7.81 18.60
C ALA A 65 3.44 -9.02 18.54
N THR A 66 2.19 -8.82 18.08
CA THR A 66 1.18 -9.87 17.95
C THR A 66 0.43 -9.70 16.64
N GLY A 67 0.18 -10.80 15.93
CA GLY A 67 -0.52 -10.79 14.63
C GLY A 67 0.34 -10.27 13.47
N ALA A 68 1.65 -10.21 13.64
CA ALA A 68 2.57 -9.92 12.55
C ALA A 68 2.53 -11.00 11.48
N PHE A 69 2.71 -10.60 10.22
CA PHE A 69 2.97 -11.54 9.13
C PHE A 69 4.42 -12.00 9.24
N ASP A 70 4.67 -13.08 9.99
CA ASP A 70 6.00 -13.64 10.22
C ASP A 70 6.34 -14.83 9.29
N ALA A 71 5.46 -15.10 8.34
CA ALA A 71 5.66 -16.18 7.38
C ALA A 71 6.88 -15.91 6.48
N PRO A 72 7.59 -16.98 6.06
CA PRO A 72 8.81 -16.88 5.26
C PRO A 72 8.56 -16.44 3.81
N SER A 73 7.32 -16.40 3.36
CA SER A 73 6.93 -15.99 2.00
C SER A 73 5.45 -15.66 1.90
N ILE A 74 5.12 -14.79 0.96
CA ILE A 74 3.75 -14.42 0.59
C ILE A 74 3.13 -15.56 -0.23
N ARG A 75 2.12 -16.25 0.32
CA ARG A 75 1.38 -17.36 -0.33
C ARG A 75 -0.06 -17.41 0.18
N PRO A 76 -0.98 -18.03 -0.57
CA PRO A 76 -2.39 -18.11 -0.14
C PRO A 76 -2.60 -18.67 1.27
N ASP A 77 -1.90 -19.73 1.64
CA ASP A 77 -2.03 -20.36 2.96
C ASP A 77 -1.51 -19.46 4.10
N THR A 78 -0.40 -18.76 3.88
CA THR A 78 0.17 -17.83 4.86
C THR A 78 -0.67 -16.56 4.98
N MET A 79 -1.24 -16.08 3.88
CA MET A 79 -2.15 -14.93 3.91
C MET A 79 -3.45 -15.24 4.65
N ARG A 80 -4.04 -16.42 4.45
CA ARG A 80 -5.24 -16.84 5.19
C ARG A 80 -4.99 -16.83 6.70
N GLN A 81 -3.91 -17.44 7.16
CA GLN A 81 -3.56 -17.48 8.58
C GLN A 81 -3.35 -16.07 9.17
N TRP A 82 -2.71 -15.20 8.38
CA TRP A 82 -2.49 -13.83 8.81
C TRP A 82 -3.80 -13.03 8.89
N PHE A 83 -4.70 -13.16 7.92
CA PHE A 83 -6.01 -12.51 7.97
C PHE A 83 -6.83 -12.97 9.17
N GLU A 84 -6.88 -14.27 9.45
CA GLU A 84 -7.53 -14.82 10.64
C GLU A 84 -6.96 -14.22 11.94
N ALA A 85 -5.65 -14.11 12.05
CA ALA A 85 -4.99 -13.53 13.20
C ALA A 85 -5.28 -12.02 13.33
N MET A 86 -5.35 -11.28 12.23
CA MET A 86 -5.71 -9.86 12.24
C MET A 86 -7.16 -9.63 12.64
N GLN A 87 -8.09 -10.40 12.11
CA GLN A 87 -9.51 -10.34 12.46
C GLN A 87 -9.72 -10.63 13.95
N GLN A 88 -9.04 -11.66 14.47
CA GLN A 88 -9.09 -11.97 15.90
C GLN A 88 -8.52 -10.82 16.75
N ARG A 89 -7.39 -10.26 16.35
CA ARG A 89 -6.78 -9.12 17.04
C ARG A 89 -7.68 -7.88 17.05
N TRP A 90 -8.41 -7.62 15.96
CA TRP A 90 -9.36 -6.53 15.90
C TRP A 90 -10.44 -6.66 16.95
N VAL A 91 -11.00 -7.86 17.12
CA VAL A 91 -12.01 -8.17 18.14
C VAL A 91 -11.41 -8.06 19.54
N ASP A 92 -10.24 -8.65 19.78
CA ASP A 92 -9.58 -8.67 21.11
C ASP A 92 -9.18 -7.28 21.59
N LYS A 93 -8.85 -6.37 20.67
CA LYS A 93 -8.48 -4.97 20.93
C LYS A 93 -9.63 -3.99 20.68
N GLY A 94 -10.83 -4.49 20.48
CA GLY A 94 -12.03 -3.67 20.34
C GLY A 94 -12.24 -2.75 21.55
N PRO A 95 -13.05 -1.72 21.42
CA PRO A 95 -13.35 -0.80 22.52
C PRO A 95 -14.01 -1.56 23.67
N VAL A 96 -13.57 -1.26 24.89
CA VAL A 96 -14.18 -1.82 26.12
C VAL A 96 -15.58 -1.22 26.35
N GLU A 97 -15.77 0.03 25.93
CA GLU A 97 -17.04 0.75 26.00
C GLU A 97 -17.23 1.54 24.70
N PHE A 98 -18.45 1.51 24.17
CA PHE A 98 -18.82 2.33 23.02
C PHE A 98 -19.45 3.64 23.48
N ALA A 99 -19.19 4.73 22.79
CA ALA A 99 -19.76 6.04 23.13
C ALA A 99 -21.29 6.05 22.96
N ASN A 100 -21.83 5.21 22.09
CA ASN A 100 -23.26 5.07 21.86
C ASN A 100 -23.60 3.75 21.12
N LEU A 101 -24.89 3.40 21.09
CA LEU A 101 -25.40 2.19 20.43
C LEU A 101 -25.16 2.18 18.90
N PHE A 102 -24.99 3.33 18.28
CA PHE A 102 -24.71 3.40 16.83
C PHE A 102 -23.27 2.96 16.54
N GLU A 103 -22.31 3.40 17.33
CA GLU A 103 -20.91 2.95 17.21
C GLU A 103 -20.78 1.45 17.51
N GLU A 104 -21.44 0.97 18.57
CA GLU A 104 -21.48 -0.45 18.89
C GLU A 104 -22.02 -1.27 17.73
N ARG A 105 -23.12 -0.82 17.13
CA ARG A 105 -23.70 -1.46 15.96
C ARG A 105 -22.76 -1.42 14.77
N LYS A 106 -22.16 -0.27 14.46
CA LYS A 106 -21.23 -0.10 13.34
C LYS A 106 -20.01 -1.02 13.50
N PHE A 107 -19.45 -1.15 14.71
CA PHE A 107 -18.39 -2.08 15.01
C PHE A 107 -18.77 -3.55 14.75
N HIS A 108 -19.94 -3.97 15.25
CA HIS A 108 -20.37 -5.36 15.18
C HIS A 108 -21.02 -5.74 13.83
N GLU A 109 -21.77 -4.84 13.20
CA GLU A 109 -22.52 -5.15 11.95
C GLU A 109 -21.74 -4.75 10.70
N ASP A 110 -21.10 -3.58 10.67
CA ASP A 110 -20.40 -3.09 9.47
C ASP A 110 -18.92 -3.48 9.51
N GLY A 111 -18.28 -3.34 10.66
CA GLY A 111 -16.85 -3.54 10.80
C GLY A 111 -16.03 -2.48 10.07
N SER A 112 -14.79 -2.82 9.74
CA SER A 112 -13.92 -2.01 8.90
C SER A 112 -13.36 -2.80 7.75
N PHE A 113 -12.95 -2.10 6.68
CA PHE A 113 -12.19 -2.72 5.61
C PHE A 113 -11.21 -1.71 4.99
N ALA A 114 -10.17 -2.25 4.35
CA ALA A 114 -9.17 -1.48 3.63
C ALA A 114 -8.64 -2.29 2.45
N THR A 115 -8.19 -1.64 1.40
CA THR A 115 -7.39 -2.32 0.37
C THR A 115 -6.06 -2.79 0.96
N LEU A 116 -5.35 -3.63 0.24
CA LEU A 116 -4.01 -4.08 0.60
C LEU A 116 -3.15 -4.23 -0.64
N LEU A 117 -2.00 -3.60 -0.64
CA LEU A 117 -0.88 -3.96 -1.49
C LEU A 117 0.34 -4.23 -0.60
N GLY A 118 0.74 -5.49 -0.51
CA GLY A 118 1.94 -5.93 0.20
C GLY A 118 3.03 -6.35 -0.78
N CYS A 119 4.28 -5.97 -0.52
CA CYS A 119 5.44 -6.32 -1.34
C CYS A 119 6.60 -6.77 -0.45
N GLU A 120 7.23 -7.88 -0.81
CA GLU A 120 8.46 -8.39 -0.19
C GLU A 120 9.57 -8.44 -1.23
N LEU A 121 10.77 -7.99 -0.87
CA LEU A 121 11.94 -8.07 -1.73
C LEU A 121 12.84 -9.20 -1.28
N THR A 122 13.04 -10.18 -2.13
CA THR A 122 13.76 -11.40 -1.81
C THR A 122 15.03 -11.55 -2.65
N GLY A 123 16.02 -12.29 -2.11
CA GLY A 123 17.25 -12.61 -2.83
C GLY A 123 18.16 -11.42 -3.13
N LEU A 124 18.09 -10.32 -2.37
CA LEU A 124 18.87 -9.10 -2.60
C LEU A 124 20.39 -9.33 -2.55
N ASP A 125 20.85 -10.29 -1.77
CA ASP A 125 22.28 -10.70 -1.67
C ASP A 125 22.62 -11.88 -2.60
N GLY A 126 21.64 -12.40 -3.33
CA GLY A 126 21.75 -13.56 -4.20
C GLY A 126 21.85 -13.22 -5.68
N PRO A 127 21.92 -14.25 -6.52
CA PRO A 127 22.02 -14.08 -7.98
C PRO A 127 20.67 -13.74 -8.65
N ALA A 128 19.55 -13.88 -7.97
CA ALA A 128 18.21 -13.73 -8.52
C ALA A 128 17.32 -12.87 -7.60
N PRO A 129 17.62 -11.57 -7.44
CA PRO A 129 16.80 -10.67 -6.65
C PRO A 129 15.45 -10.43 -7.34
N ARG A 130 14.38 -10.39 -6.52
CA ARG A 130 13.02 -10.23 -7.02
C ARG A 130 12.12 -9.53 -6.01
N TRP A 131 10.99 -9.05 -6.49
CA TRP A 131 9.86 -8.70 -5.65
C TRP A 131 8.78 -9.78 -5.75
N ASP A 132 8.12 -10.05 -4.65
CA ASP A 132 6.91 -10.86 -4.53
C ASP A 132 5.84 -9.97 -3.93
N ALA A 133 4.64 -9.93 -4.51
CA ALA A 133 3.57 -9.06 -4.06
C ALA A 133 2.23 -9.77 -3.95
N VAL A 134 1.39 -9.22 -3.09
CA VAL A 134 0.00 -9.62 -2.89
C VAL A 134 -0.86 -8.37 -2.92
N ALA A 135 -2.02 -8.44 -3.57
CA ALA A 135 -2.98 -7.35 -3.61
C ALA A 135 -4.42 -7.84 -3.39
N LEU A 136 -5.17 -7.00 -2.70
CA LEU A 136 -6.62 -7.09 -2.54
C LEU A 136 -7.20 -5.68 -2.63
N GLY A 137 -7.92 -5.39 -3.72
CA GLY A 137 -8.40 -4.06 -4.06
C GLY A 137 -7.63 -3.42 -5.20
N ASP A 138 -7.64 -2.10 -5.27
CA ASP A 138 -7.19 -1.28 -6.39
C ASP A 138 -5.95 -0.41 -6.09
N THR A 139 -5.25 -0.70 -5.00
CA THR A 139 -3.90 -0.20 -4.76
C THR A 139 -2.91 -0.89 -5.70
N VAL A 140 -2.03 -0.13 -6.38
CA VAL A 140 -1.23 -0.64 -7.50
C VAL A 140 0.27 -0.48 -7.29
N LEU A 141 1.02 -1.55 -7.61
CA LEU A 141 2.47 -1.55 -7.74
C LEU A 141 2.87 -1.31 -9.20
N PHE A 142 3.74 -0.34 -9.44
CA PHE A 142 4.36 -0.07 -10.73
C PHE A 142 5.86 -0.38 -10.66
N HIS A 143 6.30 -1.35 -11.43
CA HIS A 143 7.72 -1.64 -11.61
C HIS A 143 8.25 -0.86 -12.81
N VAL A 144 9.17 0.04 -12.57
CA VAL A 144 9.74 0.96 -13.56
C VAL A 144 11.22 0.67 -13.74
N ARG A 145 11.62 0.47 -15.00
CA ARG A 145 12.97 0.18 -15.43
C ARG A 145 13.37 1.12 -16.55
N ASP A 146 14.50 1.82 -16.42
CA ASP A 146 15.01 2.74 -17.43
C ASP A 146 13.99 3.82 -17.86
N CYS A 147 13.23 4.38 -16.89
CA CYS A 147 12.13 5.33 -17.10
C CYS A 147 11.03 4.81 -18.04
N ARG A 148 10.73 3.53 -17.97
CA ARG A 148 9.61 2.86 -18.66
C ARG A 148 8.90 1.92 -17.69
N LEU A 149 7.60 1.83 -17.82
CA LEU A 149 6.81 0.82 -17.13
C LEU A 149 7.23 -0.57 -17.61
N TYR A 150 7.80 -1.35 -16.73
CA TYR A 150 8.14 -2.74 -17.01
C TYR A 150 6.96 -3.66 -16.73
N LYS A 151 6.25 -3.40 -15.63
CA LYS A 151 5.08 -4.15 -15.21
C LYS A 151 4.27 -3.34 -14.19
N HIS A 152 2.97 -3.55 -14.09
CA HIS A 152 2.17 -3.12 -12.93
C HIS A 152 1.35 -4.30 -12.38
N PHE A 153 0.95 -4.19 -11.13
CA PHE A 153 0.21 -5.22 -10.41
C PHE A 153 -0.66 -4.59 -9.31
N PRO A 154 -1.95 -4.97 -9.17
CA PRO A 154 -2.72 -5.85 -10.05
C PRO A 154 -2.78 -5.34 -11.49
N ASP A 155 -3.19 -6.20 -12.44
CA ASP A 155 -3.34 -5.83 -13.87
C ASP A 155 -4.66 -5.07 -14.06
N LEU A 156 -4.69 -3.83 -13.57
CA LEU A 156 -5.83 -2.91 -13.67
C LEU A 156 -5.62 -1.91 -14.79
N SER A 157 -6.69 -1.60 -15.49
CA SER A 157 -6.78 -0.47 -16.41
C SER A 157 -7.43 0.74 -15.72
N VAL A 158 -7.38 1.91 -16.36
CA VAL A 158 -8.02 3.14 -15.84
C VAL A 158 -9.54 2.94 -15.63
N GLU A 159 -10.14 2.04 -16.39
CA GLU A 159 -11.57 1.75 -16.37
C GLU A 159 -11.99 0.81 -15.23
N ASP A 160 -11.03 0.15 -14.56
CA ASP A 160 -11.29 -0.85 -13.51
C ASP A 160 -11.37 -0.23 -12.11
N PHE A 161 -11.00 1.04 -11.95
CA PHE A 161 -11.13 1.74 -10.67
C PHE A 161 -12.59 2.04 -10.38
N GLY A 162 -13.11 1.41 -9.33
CA GLY A 162 -14.52 1.44 -8.99
C GLY A 162 -14.82 2.18 -7.69
N LEU A 163 -16.14 2.30 -7.40
CA LEU A 163 -16.63 2.96 -6.18
C LEU A 163 -16.60 2.04 -4.94
N SER A 164 -16.26 0.77 -5.10
CA SER A 164 -16.24 -0.21 -4.01
C SER A 164 -15.22 -1.29 -4.35
N PRO A 165 -13.94 -1.04 -4.10
CA PRO A 165 -12.91 -2.06 -4.29
C PRO A 165 -13.10 -3.21 -3.31
N ASP A 166 -12.54 -4.37 -3.66
CA ASP A 166 -12.37 -5.46 -2.71
C ASP A 166 -11.36 -5.05 -1.62
N GLY A 167 -11.49 -5.60 -0.42
CA GLY A 167 -10.61 -5.20 0.67
C GLY A 167 -10.48 -6.22 1.78
N VAL A 168 -9.52 -6.01 2.65
CA VAL A 168 -9.29 -6.78 3.87
C VAL A 168 -10.30 -6.34 4.91
N HIS A 169 -11.23 -7.23 5.25
CA HIS A 169 -12.30 -7.00 6.20
C HIS A 169 -11.94 -7.45 7.63
N THR A 170 -12.46 -6.73 8.61
CA THR A 170 -12.38 -7.14 10.02
C THR A 170 -13.29 -8.34 10.35
N LYS A 171 -14.22 -8.68 9.46
CA LYS A 171 -15.24 -9.72 9.70
C LYS A 171 -14.75 -11.11 9.27
N PRO A 172 -14.81 -12.13 10.16
CA PRO A 172 -14.42 -13.49 9.83
C PRO A 172 -15.22 -14.11 8.67
N GLU A 173 -16.49 -13.77 8.54
CA GLU A 173 -17.35 -14.27 7.46
C GLU A 173 -16.95 -13.78 6.06
N ALA A 174 -16.17 -12.71 5.95
CA ALA A 174 -15.64 -12.22 4.68
C ALA A 174 -14.36 -12.98 4.24
N LEU A 175 -13.77 -13.80 5.08
CA LEU A 175 -12.47 -14.41 4.83
C LEU A 175 -12.40 -15.22 3.53
N ASP A 176 -13.38 -16.05 3.26
CA ASP A 176 -13.37 -16.88 2.04
C ASP A 176 -13.47 -16.01 0.78
N GLN A 177 -14.32 -14.97 0.78
CA GLN A 177 -14.40 -14.01 -0.31
C GLN A 177 -13.07 -13.25 -0.49
N MET A 178 -12.46 -12.77 0.59
CA MET A 178 -11.14 -12.13 0.54
C MET A 178 -10.11 -13.05 -0.14
N MET A 179 -10.10 -14.33 0.23
CA MET A 179 -9.15 -15.31 -0.33
C MET A 179 -9.40 -15.61 -1.82
N GLU A 180 -10.65 -15.55 -2.29
CA GLU A 180 -11.00 -15.72 -3.71
C GLU A 180 -10.56 -14.53 -4.57
N GLN A 181 -10.55 -13.33 -4.00
CA GLN A 181 -10.21 -12.08 -4.68
C GLN A 181 -8.73 -11.72 -4.57
N LEU A 182 -8.01 -12.39 -3.66
CA LEU A 182 -6.60 -12.13 -3.42
C LEU A 182 -5.74 -12.51 -4.62
N THR A 183 -4.95 -11.57 -5.10
CA THR A 183 -4.07 -11.76 -6.24
C THR A 183 -2.60 -11.74 -5.84
N PHE A 184 -1.76 -12.44 -6.63
CA PHE A 184 -0.33 -12.57 -6.37
C PHE A 184 0.45 -12.36 -7.66
N ASP A 185 1.59 -11.71 -7.56
CA ASP A 185 2.50 -11.57 -8.68
C ASP A 185 3.94 -11.39 -8.19
N SER A 186 4.89 -11.40 -9.15
CA SER A 186 6.31 -11.25 -8.86
C SER A 186 7.09 -10.77 -10.08
N GLY A 187 8.28 -10.24 -9.85
CA GLY A 187 9.17 -9.83 -10.93
C GLY A 187 10.63 -9.78 -10.50
N ASP A 188 11.53 -9.97 -11.45
CA ASP A 188 12.96 -9.76 -11.26
C ASP A 188 13.27 -8.28 -11.06
N ILE A 189 14.22 -7.98 -10.17
CA ILE A 189 14.70 -6.61 -9.97
C ILE A 189 16.20 -6.50 -10.18
N ARG A 190 16.64 -5.30 -10.54
CA ARG A 190 18.07 -4.95 -10.68
C ARG A 190 18.34 -3.55 -10.12
N VAL A 191 19.59 -3.28 -9.85
CA VAL A 191 20.03 -1.94 -9.44
C VAL A 191 19.55 -0.89 -10.44
N GLY A 192 18.94 0.17 -9.93
CA GLY A 192 18.35 1.26 -10.71
C GLY A 192 16.85 1.13 -10.97
N ASP A 193 16.26 -0.06 -10.76
CA ASP A 193 14.80 -0.21 -10.82
C ASP A 193 14.11 0.58 -9.71
N ARG A 194 12.89 1.02 -9.98
CA ARG A 194 12.00 1.63 -9.00
C ARG A 194 10.68 0.88 -8.95
N LEU A 195 10.20 0.65 -7.74
CA LEU A 195 8.84 0.19 -7.50
C LEU A 195 8.07 1.37 -6.89
N TYR A 196 6.89 1.65 -7.42
CA TYR A 196 5.97 2.62 -6.87
C TYR A 196 4.73 1.88 -6.41
N LEU A 197 4.35 2.04 -5.15
CA LEU A 197 3.10 1.53 -4.61
C LEU A 197 2.20 2.74 -4.37
N ALA A 198 1.00 2.72 -4.92
CA ALA A 198 0.10 3.87 -4.90
C ALA A 198 -1.33 3.47 -4.59
N THR A 199 -2.02 4.26 -3.77
CA THR A 199 -3.47 4.14 -3.55
C THR A 199 -4.25 4.58 -4.80
N ASP A 200 -5.51 4.27 -4.86
CA ASP A 200 -6.40 4.27 -6.03
C ASP A 200 -6.37 5.59 -6.83
N ALA A 201 -6.61 6.75 -6.19
CA ALA A 201 -6.67 8.04 -6.89
C ALA A 201 -5.34 8.39 -7.57
N PHE A 202 -4.21 8.08 -6.90
CA PHE A 202 -2.89 8.31 -7.47
C PHE A 202 -2.54 7.27 -8.54
N ALA A 203 -2.87 6.00 -8.31
CA ALA A 203 -2.66 4.90 -9.26
C ALA A 203 -3.47 5.09 -10.55
N HIS A 204 -4.75 5.47 -10.44
CA HIS A 204 -5.60 5.83 -11.57
C HIS A 204 -4.99 6.94 -12.42
N TRP A 205 -4.53 8.03 -11.77
CA TRP A 205 -3.85 9.13 -12.45
C TRP A 205 -2.55 8.66 -13.14
N MET A 206 -1.73 7.85 -12.44
CA MET A 206 -0.49 7.30 -13.02
C MET A 206 -0.76 6.49 -14.28
N LEU A 207 -1.74 5.58 -14.26
CA LEU A 207 -2.11 4.77 -15.43
C LEU A 207 -2.57 5.64 -16.61
N GLY A 208 -3.35 6.69 -16.33
CA GLY A 208 -3.75 7.68 -17.33
C GLY A 208 -2.55 8.42 -17.94
N ARG A 209 -1.54 8.75 -17.13
CA ARG A 209 -0.31 9.44 -17.56
C ARG A 209 0.62 8.51 -18.34
N VAL A 210 0.75 7.24 -17.97
CA VAL A 210 1.52 6.24 -18.74
C VAL A 210 1.05 6.18 -20.18
N ARG A 211 -0.25 6.23 -20.44
CA ARG A 211 -0.82 6.24 -21.80
C ARG A 211 -0.50 7.51 -22.59
N ARG A 212 -0.20 8.63 -21.94
CA ARG A 212 -0.01 9.96 -22.58
C ARG A 212 1.47 10.35 -22.70
N ASP A 213 2.19 10.30 -21.60
CA ASP A 213 3.60 10.71 -21.53
C ASP A 213 4.34 9.93 -20.40
N GLU A 214 4.63 8.69 -20.67
CA GLU A 214 5.25 7.77 -19.73
C GLU A 214 6.60 8.27 -19.21
N ARG A 215 7.45 8.78 -20.09
CA ARG A 215 8.81 9.19 -19.70
C ARG A 215 8.83 10.41 -18.79
N GLU A 216 7.96 11.37 -19.03
CA GLU A 216 7.81 12.54 -18.18
C GLU A 216 7.32 12.13 -16.79
N LEU A 217 6.31 11.26 -16.72
CA LEU A 217 5.79 10.72 -15.47
C LEU A 217 6.90 10.13 -14.60
N TRP A 218 7.63 9.15 -15.13
CA TRP A 218 8.67 8.46 -14.34
C TRP A 218 9.86 9.36 -14.01
N THR A 219 10.16 10.35 -14.85
CA THR A 219 11.18 11.37 -14.58
C THR A 219 10.75 12.27 -13.43
N THR A 220 9.51 12.73 -13.43
CA THR A 220 8.93 13.60 -12.39
C THR A 220 8.87 12.85 -11.05
N LEU A 221 8.23 11.67 -11.01
CA LEU A 221 8.11 10.89 -9.78
C LEU A 221 9.47 10.43 -9.23
N GLY A 222 10.43 10.17 -10.11
CA GLY A 222 11.79 9.79 -9.72
C GLY A 222 12.62 10.91 -9.09
N ARG A 223 12.18 12.17 -9.21
CA ARG A 223 12.85 13.37 -8.67
C ARG A 223 12.16 13.97 -7.45
N LEU A 224 10.99 13.46 -7.09
CA LEU A 224 10.31 13.91 -5.88
C LEU A 224 11.17 13.58 -4.65
N ASP A 225 11.62 14.60 -3.94
CA ASP A 225 12.46 14.43 -2.74
C ASP A 225 11.83 15.09 -1.50
N HIS A 226 10.77 15.90 -1.69
CA HIS A 226 10.12 16.64 -0.61
C HIS A 226 8.59 16.55 -0.72
N ASP A 227 7.93 16.53 0.44
CA ASP A 227 6.48 16.57 0.63
C ASP A 227 5.80 17.71 -0.14
N GLN A 228 6.39 18.92 -0.07
CA GLN A 228 5.85 20.09 -0.76
C GLN A 228 5.85 19.96 -2.30
N GLU A 229 6.77 19.20 -2.87
CA GLU A 229 6.78 18.92 -4.31
C GLU A 229 5.66 17.96 -4.68
N PHE A 230 5.46 16.94 -3.85
CA PHE A 230 4.37 16.00 -4.00
C PHE A 230 3.01 16.70 -3.85
N ALA A 231 2.82 17.49 -2.79
CA ALA A 231 1.59 18.25 -2.56
C ALA A 231 1.26 19.19 -3.73
N ARG A 232 2.26 19.88 -4.29
CA ARG A 232 2.05 20.73 -5.48
C ARG A 232 1.62 19.93 -6.70
N LEU A 233 2.26 18.78 -6.93
CA LEU A 233 1.91 17.87 -8.02
C LEU A 233 0.44 17.44 -7.92
N VAL A 234 0.04 16.92 -6.76
CA VAL A 234 -1.33 16.44 -6.49
C VAL A 234 -2.34 17.57 -6.67
N THR A 235 -2.13 18.70 -5.97
CA THR A 235 -3.02 19.88 -6.04
C THR A 235 -3.19 20.40 -7.47
N GLN A 236 -2.10 20.44 -8.25
CA GLN A 236 -2.15 20.88 -9.65
C GLN A 236 -3.04 19.95 -10.49
N HIS A 237 -2.92 18.62 -10.33
CA HIS A 237 -3.68 17.67 -11.14
C HIS A 237 -5.13 17.50 -10.66
N ARG A 238 -5.42 17.70 -9.37
CA ARG A 238 -6.79 17.83 -8.86
C ARG A 238 -7.46 19.08 -9.44
N ALA A 239 -6.80 20.23 -9.38
CA ALA A 239 -7.33 21.48 -9.94
C ALA A 239 -7.57 21.43 -11.46
N ALA A 240 -6.79 20.61 -12.17
CA ALA A 240 -6.98 20.38 -13.61
C ALA A 240 -8.09 19.33 -13.92
N GLY A 241 -8.68 18.68 -12.92
CA GLY A 241 -9.64 17.60 -13.09
C GLY A 241 -9.03 16.30 -13.65
N GLU A 242 -7.73 16.14 -13.53
CA GLU A 242 -6.99 14.96 -14.01
C GLU A 242 -6.80 13.89 -12.92
N MET A 243 -6.96 14.24 -11.65
CA MET A 243 -6.88 13.37 -10.49
C MET A 243 -8.12 13.51 -9.63
N HIS A 244 -8.66 12.41 -9.14
CA HIS A 244 -9.80 12.43 -8.23
C HIS A 244 -9.42 13.11 -6.92
N ASN A 245 -10.40 13.74 -6.26
CA ASN A 245 -10.21 14.30 -4.93
C ASN A 245 -10.44 13.23 -3.89
N ASP A 246 -9.41 12.48 -3.60
CA ASP A 246 -9.36 11.48 -2.54
C ASP A 246 -8.01 11.52 -1.82
N ASP A 247 -7.88 10.82 -0.71
CA ASP A 247 -6.60 10.63 -0.07
C ASP A 247 -5.60 10.00 -1.05
N VAL A 248 -4.35 10.36 -0.99
CA VAL A 248 -3.34 9.82 -1.89
C VAL A 248 -2.09 9.42 -1.13
N THR A 249 -1.60 8.25 -1.43
CA THR A 249 -0.34 7.71 -0.90
C THR A 249 0.53 7.17 -2.02
N LEU A 250 1.82 7.49 -1.97
CA LEU A 250 2.83 6.98 -2.88
C LEU A 250 4.06 6.52 -2.10
N ALA A 251 4.36 5.23 -2.14
CA ALA A 251 5.65 4.70 -1.72
C ALA A 251 6.56 4.54 -2.95
N ARG A 252 7.76 5.13 -2.92
CA ARG A 252 8.80 4.94 -3.94
C ARG A 252 9.93 4.12 -3.38
N LEU A 253 10.14 2.92 -3.89
CA LEU A 253 11.21 2.03 -3.54
C LEU A 253 12.25 2.04 -4.67
N GLN A 254 13.48 2.43 -4.39
CA GLN A 254 14.58 2.43 -5.34
C GLN A 254 15.56 1.33 -4.99
N VAL A 255 15.83 0.43 -5.92
CA VAL A 255 16.85 -0.61 -5.79
C VAL A 255 18.23 0.00 -5.99
N VAL A 256 19.06 -0.07 -4.94
CA VAL A 256 20.40 0.55 -4.88
C VAL A 256 21.50 -0.50 -4.89
N GLY A 257 22.70 -0.07 -5.30
CA GLY A 257 23.88 -0.92 -5.36
C GLY A 257 24.47 -1.21 -3.97
N PRO A 258 25.40 -2.18 -3.87
CA PRO A 258 26.14 -2.42 -2.64
C PRO A 258 26.94 -1.17 -2.25
N GLY A 259 26.77 -0.71 -1.00
CA GLY A 259 27.48 0.46 -0.46
C GLY A 259 26.76 1.80 -0.67
N ASP A 260 25.66 1.83 -1.41
CA ASP A 260 24.77 2.98 -1.40
C ASP A 260 23.99 3.02 -0.07
N PRO A 261 23.74 4.20 0.51
CA PRO A 261 23.00 4.28 1.76
C PRO A 261 21.56 3.75 1.57
N GLU A 262 21.20 2.80 2.40
CA GLU A 262 19.83 2.37 2.59
C GLU A 262 19.15 3.37 3.53
N HIS A 263 18.05 3.96 3.12
CA HIS A 263 17.28 4.88 3.94
C HIS A 263 15.79 4.63 3.77
N LEU A 264 15.12 4.53 4.90
CA LEU A 264 13.67 4.75 4.97
C LEU A 264 13.46 6.24 5.25
N VAL A 265 12.90 6.98 4.30
CA VAL A 265 12.57 8.40 4.47
C VAL A 265 11.07 8.54 4.34
N VAL A 266 10.43 9.01 5.39
CA VAL A 266 9.02 9.43 5.37
C VAL A 266 9.01 10.94 5.15
N CYS A 267 8.44 11.38 4.04
CA CYS A 267 8.19 12.79 3.79
C CYS A 267 6.83 13.15 4.39
N LEU A 268 6.86 13.89 5.49
CA LEU A 268 5.70 14.36 6.24
C LEU A 268 5.29 15.76 5.75
#